data_13584c636cea7871aa0b960e65cdfab2
#
_entry.id   13584c636cea7871aa0b960e65cdfab2
#
_cell.length_a   1.000
_cell.length_b   1.000
_cell.length_c   1.000
_cell.angle_alpha   90.00
_cell.angle_beta   90.00
_cell.angle_gamma   90.00
#
_symmetry.space_group_name_H-M   'P 1'
#
loop_
_entity.id
_entity.type
_entity.pdbx_description
1 polymer ?
#
loop_
_entity_poly.entity_id
_entity_poly.type
_entity_poly.pdbx_seq_one_letter_code
_entity_poly.pdbx_strand_id
1 'polypeptide(L)'
;MQYRRYLAEALRERPARGKARLVLGARQTGKSTLFGLIRRPDDLLLDLQDRSERMRFARDPGSLSRLLLAERRVRHVLIDEIQRVPDLLDEIQLILDRRGNTLAFTLTGSSARRLRRGPVNLLPGRVHRHLLSPVCAWELQGVRASRVLPSPRKPKGAAFPPRALEDRLVFGSLPAAFGEGRSFRRTLESYAEAYVEEEVLREMAARSLGDYGRFLELAAVESGKPINLTGVSQESGVAISTLRGFYSVLGDTLLGFSLPPYMRSGGARVLKTPKFYLFDVGVRNAVARLPLDRRMLASEGGLLFEHWVACELMARIGYLGRGHSLSYWRTVDGAEVDFVLETPRETIPIEVRYTARPRPADASGIEHFIARHPGRVRRGFVVCRAPRAEQLSRHVLALPWEEL
;
A
#
# COMPACT_ATOMS: atom_id res chain seq x y z
N MET A 1 9.64 -18.50 11.97
CA MET A 1 9.75 -17.36 12.90
C MET A 1 8.70 -16.32 12.52
N GLN A 2 7.88 -15.82 13.45
CA GLN A 2 6.89 -14.77 13.14
C GLN A 2 7.49 -13.39 13.42
N TYR A 3 7.53 -12.56 12.38
CA TYR A 3 7.99 -11.18 12.49
C TYR A 3 6.85 -10.25 12.91
N ARG A 4 7.19 -9.21 13.68
CA ARG A 4 6.25 -8.18 14.11
C ARG A 4 5.76 -7.34 12.93
N ARG A 5 4.51 -6.90 13.02
CA ARG A 5 3.93 -5.92 12.09
C ARG A 5 3.37 -4.76 12.90
N TYR A 6 3.57 -3.52 12.45
CA TYR A 6 3.00 -2.35 13.15
C TYR A 6 1.48 -2.41 13.23
N LEU A 7 0.84 -2.88 12.18
CA LEU A 7 -0.61 -3.04 12.17
C LEU A 7 -1.11 -4.02 13.24
N ALA A 8 -0.33 -5.06 13.58
CA ALA A 8 -0.71 -6.01 14.63
C ALA A 8 -0.93 -5.32 15.99
N GLU A 9 -0.11 -4.30 16.33
CA GLU A 9 -0.28 -3.56 17.58
C GLU A 9 -1.59 -2.78 17.62
N ALA A 10 -1.92 -2.09 16.52
CA ALA A 10 -3.19 -1.37 16.39
C ALA A 10 -4.41 -2.31 16.44
N LEU A 11 -4.25 -3.56 15.99
CA LEU A 11 -5.32 -4.55 15.98
C LEU A 11 -5.45 -5.36 17.28
N ARG A 12 -4.47 -5.30 18.19
CA ARG A 12 -4.56 -5.97 19.50
C ARG A 12 -5.63 -5.41 20.41
N GLU A 13 -5.91 -4.12 20.31
CA GLU A 13 -7.05 -3.53 20.99
C GLU A 13 -8.33 -4.00 20.31
N ARG A 14 -9.38 -4.25 21.07
CA ARG A 14 -10.69 -4.60 20.50
C ARG A 14 -11.24 -3.42 19.69
N PRO A 15 -11.98 -3.68 18.59
CA PRO A 15 -12.71 -2.62 17.89
C PRO A 15 -13.65 -1.89 18.87
N ALA A 16 -13.95 -0.62 18.59
CA ALA A 16 -15.00 0.09 19.29
C ALA A 16 -16.32 -0.69 19.20
N ARG A 17 -17.16 -0.57 20.21
CA ARG A 17 -18.47 -1.26 20.29
C ARG A 17 -19.29 -1.04 19.01
N GLY A 18 -19.89 -2.08 18.47
CA GLY A 18 -20.69 -2.03 17.24
C GLY A 18 -19.87 -1.74 15.97
N LYS A 19 -18.55 -1.88 16.03
CA LYS A 19 -17.64 -1.69 14.89
C LYS A 19 -16.92 -2.99 14.53
N ALA A 20 -16.64 -3.14 13.25
CA ALA A 20 -15.74 -4.15 12.72
C ALA A 20 -14.45 -3.49 12.21
N ARG A 21 -13.42 -4.29 11.99
CA ARG A 21 -12.19 -3.89 11.29
C ARG A 21 -12.09 -4.65 9.99
N LEU A 22 -11.67 -3.97 8.95
CA LEU A 22 -11.39 -4.56 7.65
C LEU A 22 -9.93 -4.27 7.31
N VAL A 23 -9.11 -5.33 7.31
CA VAL A 23 -7.70 -5.29 6.92
C VAL A 23 -7.60 -5.65 5.45
N LEU A 24 -7.33 -4.66 4.63
CA LEU A 24 -7.10 -4.82 3.21
C LEU A 24 -5.58 -4.87 2.95
N GLY A 25 -5.17 -5.60 1.91
CA GLY A 25 -3.78 -5.66 1.48
C GLY A 25 -3.65 -6.54 0.25
N ALA A 26 -2.70 -6.22 -0.63
CA ALA A 26 -2.39 -7.07 -1.77
C ALA A 26 -2.09 -8.51 -1.33
N ARG A 27 -2.11 -9.45 -2.26
CA ARG A 27 -1.68 -10.82 -1.95
C ARG A 27 -0.24 -10.82 -1.45
N GLN A 28 0.11 -11.83 -0.64
CA GLN A 28 1.44 -12.04 -0.06
C GLN A 28 1.97 -10.90 0.84
N THR A 29 1.14 -9.91 1.23
CA THR A 29 1.52 -8.92 2.25
C THR A 29 1.49 -9.46 3.68
N GLY A 30 1.01 -10.70 3.89
CA GLY A 30 1.01 -11.38 5.18
C GLY A 30 -0.28 -11.21 6.00
N LYS A 31 -1.46 -11.05 5.37
CA LYS A 31 -2.76 -10.91 6.05
C LYS A 31 -3.09 -12.10 6.96
N SER A 32 -2.99 -13.32 6.47
CA SER A 32 -3.25 -14.53 7.28
C SER A 32 -2.23 -14.70 8.40
N THR A 33 -0.95 -14.36 8.16
CA THR A 33 0.09 -14.32 9.20
C THR A 33 -0.23 -13.28 10.27
N LEU A 34 -0.78 -12.12 9.89
CA LEU A 34 -1.21 -11.08 10.80
C LEU A 34 -2.29 -11.60 11.77
N PHE A 35 -3.22 -12.42 11.30
CA PHE A 35 -4.21 -13.07 12.17
C PHE A 35 -3.56 -13.96 13.22
N GLY A 36 -2.53 -14.72 12.85
CA GLY A 36 -1.73 -15.48 13.82
C GLY A 36 -1.05 -14.63 14.89
N LEU A 37 -0.67 -13.37 14.57
CA LEU A 37 -0.08 -12.43 15.52
C LEU A 37 -1.07 -11.80 16.50
N ILE A 38 -2.33 -11.65 16.11
CA ILE A 38 -3.37 -10.96 16.89
C ILE A 38 -4.37 -11.90 17.55
N ARG A 39 -4.48 -13.14 17.07
CA ARG A 39 -5.41 -14.17 17.56
C ARG A 39 -5.14 -14.48 19.03
N ARG A 40 -6.21 -14.59 19.79
CA ARG A 40 -6.22 -15.06 21.18
C ARG A 40 -6.84 -16.46 21.24
N PRO A 41 -6.60 -17.24 22.34
CA PRO A 41 -7.18 -18.58 22.47
C PRO A 41 -8.70 -18.66 22.33
N ASP A 42 -9.41 -17.60 22.79
CA ASP A 42 -10.88 -17.55 22.76
C ASP A 42 -11.44 -16.89 21.49
N ASP A 43 -10.59 -16.56 20.49
CA ASP A 43 -11.03 -15.99 19.23
C ASP A 43 -11.46 -17.11 18.27
N LEU A 44 -12.60 -16.92 17.61
CA LEU A 44 -13.04 -17.77 16.51
C LEU A 44 -12.36 -17.31 15.21
N LEU A 45 -11.65 -18.21 14.56
CA LEU A 45 -11.06 -17.99 13.23
C LEU A 45 -11.86 -18.76 12.19
N LEU A 46 -12.36 -18.04 11.19
CA LEU A 46 -13.01 -18.58 9.98
C LEU A 46 -12.13 -18.30 8.77
N ASP A 47 -11.63 -19.34 8.13
CA ASP A 47 -10.80 -19.25 6.94
C ASP A 47 -11.64 -19.56 5.68
N LEU A 48 -12.05 -18.53 4.95
CA LEU A 48 -12.81 -18.69 3.72
C LEU A 48 -11.95 -19.13 2.51
N GLN A 49 -10.64 -19.37 2.70
CA GLN A 49 -9.84 -20.11 1.72
C GLN A 49 -10.20 -21.61 1.75
N ASP A 50 -10.54 -22.12 2.91
CA ASP A 50 -11.08 -23.48 3.03
C ASP A 50 -12.38 -23.60 2.23
N ARG A 51 -12.45 -24.64 1.40
CA ARG A 51 -13.59 -24.86 0.49
C ARG A 51 -14.87 -25.20 1.27
N SER A 52 -14.77 -25.97 2.33
CA SER A 52 -15.92 -26.44 3.10
C SER A 52 -16.56 -25.28 3.86
N GLU A 53 -15.77 -24.48 4.56
CA GLU A 53 -16.23 -23.27 5.26
C GLU A 53 -16.84 -22.25 4.29
N ARG A 54 -16.17 -22.01 3.16
CA ARG A 54 -16.67 -21.12 2.11
C ARG A 54 -18.01 -21.58 1.57
N MET A 55 -18.16 -22.86 1.23
CA MET A 55 -19.42 -23.41 0.69
C MET A 55 -20.54 -23.37 1.72
N ARG A 56 -20.23 -23.63 2.98
CA ARG A 56 -21.19 -23.52 4.09
C ARG A 56 -21.79 -22.14 4.18
N PHE A 57 -20.94 -21.10 4.29
CA PHE A 57 -21.40 -19.74 4.44
C PHE A 57 -21.93 -19.11 3.15
N ALA A 58 -21.49 -19.56 1.97
CA ALA A 58 -22.04 -19.12 0.69
C ALA A 58 -23.48 -19.64 0.46
N ARG A 59 -23.79 -20.87 0.96
CA ARG A 59 -25.15 -21.42 0.88
C ARG A 59 -26.09 -20.81 1.90
N ASP A 60 -25.58 -20.50 3.08
CA ASP A 60 -26.37 -20.04 4.21
C ASP A 60 -25.55 -19.09 5.10
N PRO A 61 -25.51 -17.78 4.76
CA PRO A 61 -24.84 -16.77 5.58
C PRO A 61 -25.35 -16.74 7.03
N GLY A 62 -26.65 -16.99 7.27
CA GLY A 62 -27.27 -17.03 8.59
C GLY A 62 -26.71 -18.13 9.52
N SER A 63 -25.97 -19.11 8.95
CA SER A 63 -25.26 -20.09 9.76
C SER A 63 -24.20 -19.48 10.67
N LEU A 64 -23.68 -18.26 10.35
CA LEU A 64 -22.78 -17.53 11.23
C LEU A 64 -23.46 -17.12 12.55
N SER A 65 -24.67 -16.57 12.48
CA SER A 65 -25.45 -16.22 13.68
C SER A 65 -25.71 -17.45 14.55
N ARG A 66 -26.10 -18.59 13.95
CA ARG A 66 -26.34 -19.83 14.70
C ARG A 66 -25.08 -20.38 15.36
N LEU A 67 -23.94 -20.34 14.65
CA LEU A 67 -22.65 -20.70 15.22
C LEU A 67 -22.31 -19.86 16.45
N LEU A 68 -22.47 -18.53 16.35
CA LEU A 68 -22.16 -17.62 17.44
C LEU A 68 -23.16 -17.67 18.61
N LEU A 69 -24.38 -18.20 18.39
CA LEU A 69 -25.32 -18.50 19.46
C LEU A 69 -24.91 -19.75 20.26
N ALA A 70 -24.34 -20.75 19.59
CA ALA A 70 -23.81 -21.96 20.20
C ALA A 70 -22.50 -21.65 20.97
N GLU A 71 -21.61 -20.86 20.37
CA GLU A 71 -20.30 -20.52 20.91
C GLU A 71 -20.35 -19.25 21.80
N ARG A 72 -21.07 -19.31 22.90
CA ARG A 72 -21.33 -18.14 23.78
C ARG A 72 -20.08 -17.50 24.40
N ARG A 73 -18.96 -18.20 24.44
CA ARG A 73 -17.67 -17.69 24.97
C ARG A 73 -16.92 -16.81 23.98
N VAL A 74 -17.19 -16.95 22.67
CA VAL A 74 -16.54 -16.14 21.64
C VAL A 74 -16.88 -14.66 21.82
N ARG A 75 -15.85 -13.83 21.83
CA ARG A 75 -15.95 -12.38 21.90
C ARG A 75 -15.36 -11.67 20.70
N HIS A 76 -14.56 -12.36 19.91
CA HIS A 76 -13.92 -11.82 18.72
C HIS A 76 -13.88 -12.88 17.61
N VAL A 77 -14.30 -12.46 16.42
CA VAL A 77 -14.35 -13.32 15.23
C VAL A 77 -13.37 -12.76 14.20
N LEU A 78 -12.46 -13.59 13.78
CA LEU A 78 -11.50 -13.31 12.71
C LEU A 78 -11.99 -14.04 11.45
N ILE A 79 -12.20 -13.30 10.34
CA ILE A 79 -12.64 -13.91 9.08
C ILE A 79 -11.60 -13.57 8.00
N ASP A 80 -10.91 -14.59 7.49
CA ASP A 80 -9.92 -14.44 6.43
C ASP A 80 -10.56 -14.51 5.05
N GLU A 81 -10.16 -13.61 4.14
CA GLU A 81 -10.59 -13.52 2.74
C GLU A 81 -12.13 -13.35 2.58
N ILE A 82 -12.73 -12.41 3.35
CA ILE A 82 -14.18 -12.13 3.37
C ILE A 82 -14.78 -11.87 1.98
N GLN A 83 -14.02 -11.36 1.00
CA GLN A 83 -14.50 -11.14 -0.36
C GLN A 83 -14.85 -12.45 -1.12
N ARG A 84 -14.54 -13.62 -0.56
CA ARG A 84 -14.96 -14.91 -1.12
C ARG A 84 -16.42 -15.22 -0.85
N VAL A 85 -16.99 -14.64 0.21
CA VAL A 85 -18.41 -14.74 0.59
C VAL A 85 -18.89 -13.35 1.05
N PRO A 86 -19.13 -12.43 0.12
CA PRO A 86 -19.51 -11.04 0.44
C PRO A 86 -20.81 -10.93 1.26
N ASP A 87 -21.75 -11.85 1.05
CA ASP A 87 -23.05 -11.86 1.73
C ASP A 87 -22.93 -12.02 3.26
N LEU A 88 -21.79 -12.50 3.75
CA LEU A 88 -21.50 -12.52 5.19
C LEU A 88 -21.41 -11.11 5.79
N LEU A 89 -21.17 -10.06 4.99
CA LEU A 89 -21.13 -8.69 5.50
C LEU A 89 -22.51 -8.24 6.02
N ASP A 90 -23.59 -8.62 5.34
CA ASP A 90 -24.94 -8.30 5.78
C ASP A 90 -25.28 -9.04 7.08
N GLU A 91 -24.88 -10.29 7.19
CA GLU A 91 -25.07 -11.06 8.41
C GLU A 91 -24.23 -10.49 9.57
N ILE A 92 -22.97 -10.09 9.32
CA ILE A 92 -22.13 -9.41 10.32
C ILE A 92 -22.78 -8.10 10.76
N GLN A 93 -23.36 -7.33 9.84
CA GLN A 93 -24.08 -6.12 10.18
C GLN A 93 -25.25 -6.40 11.12
N LEU A 94 -26.05 -7.39 10.80
CA LEU A 94 -27.19 -7.83 11.63
C LEU A 94 -26.75 -8.23 13.03
N ILE A 95 -25.65 -8.99 13.13
CA ILE A 95 -25.06 -9.43 14.40
C ILE A 95 -24.57 -8.22 15.20
N LEU A 96 -23.87 -7.27 14.55
CA LEU A 96 -23.40 -6.05 15.20
C LEU A 96 -24.54 -5.17 15.69
N ASP A 97 -25.68 -5.13 14.98
CA ASP A 97 -26.87 -4.40 15.39
C ASP A 97 -27.51 -5.02 16.66
N ARG A 98 -27.55 -6.33 16.71
CA ARG A 98 -28.18 -7.05 17.82
C ARG A 98 -27.25 -7.28 19.02
N ARG A 99 -25.95 -7.50 18.78
CA ARG A 99 -24.97 -7.95 19.78
C ARG A 99 -23.66 -7.15 19.78
N GLY A 100 -23.63 -5.96 19.16
CA GLY A 100 -22.41 -5.16 18.97
C GLY A 100 -21.67 -4.77 20.25
N ASN A 101 -22.32 -4.85 21.42
CA ASN A 101 -21.66 -4.63 22.70
C ASN A 101 -20.89 -5.84 23.22
N THR A 102 -21.04 -7.02 22.63
CA THR A 102 -20.48 -8.28 23.12
C THR A 102 -19.55 -8.96 22.11
N LEU A 103 -19.66 -8.63 20.82
CA LEU A 103 -18.89 -9.22 19.74
C LEU A 103 -18.08 -8.16 18.98
N ALA A 104 -16.88 -8.56 18.58
CA ALA A 104 -16.01 -7.79 17.70
C ALA A 104 -15.67 -8.63 16.46
N PHE A 105 -15.48 -7.97 15.32
CA PHE A 105 -15.07 -8.62 14.07
C PHE A 105 -13.79 -7.99 13.54
N THR A 106 -12.88 -8.83 13.06
CA THR A 106 -11.76 -8.40 12.23
C THR A 106 -11.74 -9.24 10.95
N LEU A 107 -11.86 -8.59 9.83
CA LEU A 107 -11.99 -9.19 8.51
C LEU A 107 -10.74 -8.90 7.70
N THR A 108 -10.30 -9.83 6.85
CA THR A 108 -9.27 -9.53 5.84
C THR A 108 -9.83 -9.64 4.43
N GLY A 109 -9.18 -8.96 3.50
CA GLY A 109 -9.48 -9.07 2.08
C GLY A 109 -8.32 -8.60 1.19
N SER A 110 -8.21 -9.23 0.01
CA SER A 110 -7.25 -8.85 -1.02
C SER A 110 -7.85 -7.96 -2.10
N SER A 111 -9.17 -7.77 -2.13
CA SER A 111 -9.86 -6.93 -3.11
C SER A 111 -10.97 -6.10 -2.45
N ALA A 112 -10.83 -4.78 -2.55
CA ALA A 112 -11.89 -3.86 -2.15
C ALA A 112 -13.04 -3.83 -3.17
N ARG A 113 -12.78 -4.18 -4.43
CA ARG A 113 -13.77 -4.16 -5.51
C ARG A 113 -14.87 -5.18 -5.32
N ARG A 114 -14.52 -6.41 -4.96
CA ARG A 114 -15.50 -7.47 -4.70
C ARG A 114 -16.43 -7.13 -3.55
N LEU A 115 -15.88 -6.46 -2.55
CA LEU A 115 -16.65 -6.00 -1.41
C LEU A 115 -17.58 -4.83 -1.75
N ARG A 116 -17.36 -4.11 -2.89
CA ARG A 116 -18.20 -2.99 -3.36
C ARG A 116 -19.19 -3.38 -4.45
N ARG A 117 -18.96 -4.48 -5.18
CA ARG A 117 -19.77 -4.88 -6.35
C ARG A 117 -21.11 -5.54 -6.01
N GLY A 118 -21.34 -5.96 -4.78
CA GLY A 118 -22.63 -6.49 -4.34
C GLY A 118 -23.59 -5.39 -3.91
N PRO A 119 -24.89 -5.69 -3.76
CA PRO A 119 -25.82 -4.83 -3.05
C PRO A 119 -25.42 -4.64 -1.58
N VAL A 120 -24.38 -5.37 -1.17
CA VAL A 120 -23.83 -5.39 0.17
C VAL A 120 -23.04 -4.10 0.42
N ASN A 121 -23.58 -3.26 1.27
CA ASN A 121 -22.87 -2.10 1.78
C ASN A 121 -21.68 -2.55 2.66
N LEU A 122 -20.49 -1.96 2.45
CA LEU A 122 -19.30 -2.15 3.31
C LEU A 122 -19.53 -1.65 4.74
N LEU A 123 -20.57 -2.14 5.42
CA LEU A 123 -20.94 -1.76 6.80
C LEU A 123 -20.83 -0.23 7.02
N PRO A 124 -21.66 0.62 6.40
CA PRO A 124 -21.53 2.07 6.43
C PRO A 124 -21.41 2.60 7.86
N GLY A 125 -20.36 3.39 8.12
CA GLY A 125 -20.11 3.94 9.46
C GLY A 125 -19.72 2.93 10.54
N ARG A 126 -19.63 1.61 10.24
CA ARG A 126 -19.31 0.54 11.20
C ARG A 126 -17.98 -0.14 10.99
N VAL A 127 -17.27 0.14 9.88
CA VAL A 127 -15.98 -0.46 9.56
C VAL A 127 -14.84 0.53 9.69
N HIS A 128 -13.83 0.16 10.46
CA HIS A 128 -12.54 0.80 10.43
C HIS A 128 -11.64 0.06 9.44
N ARG A 129 -11.24 0.76 8.37
CA ARG A 129 -10.35 0.19 7.34
C ARG A 129 -8.90 0.38 7.73
N HIS A 130 -8.13 -0.66 7.53
CA HIS A 130 -6.69 -0.69 7.68
C HIS A 130 -6.06 -1.24 6.41
N LEU A 131 -4.91 -0.69 6.02
CA LEU A 131 -4.13 -1.19 4.89
C LEU A 131 -2.89 -1.90 5.41
N LEU A 132 -2.71 -3.16 5.03
CA LEU A 132 -1.48 -3.91 5.26
C LEU A 132 -0.60 -3.81 4.03
N SER A 133 0.40 -2.96 4.10
CA SER A 133 1.42 -2.78 3.05
C SER A 133 2.49 -3.90 3.10
N PRO A 134 3.34 -4.05 2.08
CA PRO A 134 4.60 -4.77 2.20
C PRO A 134 5.41 -4.30 3.42
N VAL A 135 6.51 -4.97 3.74
CA VAL A 135 7.34 -4.66 4.91
C VAL A 135 7.97 -3.27 4.75
N CYS A 136 7.59 -2.33 5.60
CA CYS A 136 8.22 -1.00 5.61
C CYS A 136 9.49 -0.96 6.47
N ALA A 137 10.31 0.06 6.29
CA ALA A 137 11.59 0.17 7.00
C ALA A 137 11.42 0.17 8.53
N TRP A 138 10.32 0.71 9.08
CA TRP A 138 10.05 0.68 10.52
C TRP A 138 9.92 -0.73 11.11
N GLU A 139 9.64 -1.75 10.29
CA GLU A 139 9.47 -3.15 10.69
C GLU A 139 10.81 -3.92 10.70
N LEU A 140 11.89 -3.30 10.26
CA LEU A 140 13.21 -3.91 10.17
C LEU A 140 14.03 -3.73 11.44
N GLN A 141 15.07 -4.57 11.58
CA GLN A 141 16.11 -4.39 12.60
C GLN A 141 17.00 -3.20 12.23
N GLY A 142 17.52 -2.52 13.25
CA GLY A 142 18.52 -1.45 13.06
C GLY A 142 17.98 -0.17 12.38
N VAL A 143 16.64 -0.01 12.25
CA VAL A 143 16.07 1.18 11.64
C VAL A 143 16.40 2.42 12.47
N ARG A 144 16.83 3.49 11.81
CA ARG A 144 17.08 4.80 12.43
C ARG A 144 15.75 5.50 12.72
N ALA A 145 15.77 6.44 13.65
CA ALA A 145 14.61 7.29 13.93
C ALA A 145 14.30 8.16 12.69
N SER A 146 13.04 8.18 12.28
CA SER A 146 12.61 9.04 11.17
C SER A 146 12.61 10.50 11.58
N ARG A 147 13.09 11.36 10.67
CA ARG A 147 13.00 12.83 10.79
C ARG A 147 11.80 13.42 10.06
N VAL A 148 11.10 12.61 9.29
CA VAL A 148 9.97 13.05 8.47
C VAL A 148 8.64 12.78 9.17
N LEU A 149 8.45 11.55 9.66
CA LEU A 149 7.23 11.11 10.31
C LEU A 149 7.53 10.48 11.67
N PRO A 150 6.71 10.74 12.70
CA PRO A 150 6.86 10.10 13.99
C PRO A 150 6.62 8.59 13.84
N SER A 151 7.52 7.77 14.38
CA SER A 151 7.30 6.32 14.44
C SER A 151 6.23 5.99 15.46
N PRO A 152 5.24 5.15 15.14
CA PRO A 152 4.32 4.62 16.12
C PRO A 152 5.07 3.77 17.17
N ARG A 153 4.40 3.42 18.28
CA ARG A 153 4.96 2.52 19.29
C ARG A 153 5.40 1.20 18.65
N LYS A 154 6.65 0.81 18.89
CA LYS A 154 7.21 -0.44 18.35
C LYS A 154 6.41 -1.65 18.83
N PRO A 155 5.92 -2.51 17.94
CA PRO A 155 5.22 -3.72 18.32
C PRO A 155 6.19 -4.73 18.97
N LYS A 156 5.66 -5.57 19.86
CA LYS A 156 6.42 -6.68 20.45
C LYS A 156 6.75 -7.74 19.40
N GLY A 157 7.85 -8.46 19.58
CA GLY A 157 8.29 -9.54 18.71
C GLY A 157 9.53 -9.21 17.89
N ALA A 158 10.00 -10.20 17.12
CA ALA A 158 11.18 -10.07 16.26
C ALA A 158 10.89 -9.11 15.12
N ALA A 159 11.85 -8.24 14.82
CA ALA A 159 11.80 -7.42 13.60
C ALA A 159 12.28 -8.23 12.40
N PHE A 160 11.86 -7.86 11.20
CA PHE A 160 12.45 -8.42 9.98
C PHE A 160 13.95 -8.13 9.94
N PRO A 161 14.76 -9.01 9.34
CA PRO A 161 16.19 -8.78 9.20
C PRO A 161 16.48 -7.53 8.38
N PRO A 162 17.62 -6.87 8.58
CA PRO A 162 18.02 -5.73 7.76
C PRO A 162 18.24 -6.18 6.31
N ARG A 163 18.00 -5.25 5.38
CA ARG A 163 18.20 -5.51 3.95
C ARG A 163 18.75 -4.27 3.27
N ALA A 164 19.77 -4.47 2.42
CA ALA A 164 20.37 -3.38 1.66
C ALA A 164 19.34 -2.67 0.78
N LEU A 165 19.52 -1.37 0.56
CA LEU A 165 18.63 -0.59 -0.29
C LEU A 165 18.55 -1.17 -1.69
N GLU A 166 19.69 -1.55 -2.27
CA GLU A 166 19.79 -2.13 -3.61
C GLU A 166 18.90 -3.37 -3.76
N ASP A 167 18.88 -4.24 -2.75
CA ASP A 167 18.02 -5.43 -2.77
C ASP A 167 16.53 -5.09 -2.63
N ARG A 168 16.19 -4.00 -1.91
CA ARG A 168 14.81 -3.52 -1.85
C ARG A 168 14.37 -2.92 -3.17
N LEU A 169 15.26 -2.20 -3.86
CA LEU A 169 14.99 -1.62 -5.16
C LEU A 169 14.83 -2.67 -6.26
N VAL A 170 15.55 -3.79 -6.17
CA VAL A 170 15.46 -4.89 -7.14
C VAL A 170 14.31 -5.83 -6.82
N PHE A 171 14.22 -6.30 -5.58
CA PHE A 171 13.32 -7.39 -5.19
C PHE A 171 12.11 -6.96 -4.37
N GLY A 172 11.97 -5.66 -4.08
CA GLY A 172 10.85 -5.14 -3.29
C GLY A 172 10.90 -5.51 -1.82
N SER A 173 9.73 -5.43 -1.19
CA SER A 173 9.57 -5.54 0.26
C SER A 173 8.44 -6.49 0.68
N LEU A 174 8.03 -7.45 -0.17
CA LEU A 174 7.12 -8.51 0.25
C LEU A 174 7.75 -9.34 1.40
N PRO A 175 6.98 -9.82 2.39
CA PRO A 175 7.51 -10.59 3.51
C PRO A 175 8.39 -11.78 3.10
N ALA A 176 8.05 -12.49 2.03
CA ALA A 176 8.83 -13.62 1.50
C ALA A 176 10.25 -13.22 1.08
N ALA A 177 10.44 -11.97 0.62
CA ALA A 177 11.76 -11.44 0.25
C ALA A 177 12.78 -11.46 1.39
N PHE A 178 12.34 -11.57 2.63
CA PHE A 178 13.20 -11.57 3.82
C PHE A 178 13.54 -12.99 4.31
N GLY A 179 12.96 -14.03 3.72
CA GLY A 179 13.19 -15.43 4.14
C GLY A 179 13.71 -16.35 3.06
N GLU A 180 13.38 -16.11 1.80
CA GLU A 180 13.63 -17.07 0.69
C GLU A 180 15.00 -16.91 0.00
N GLY A 181 15.76 -15.86 0.32
CA GLY A 181 17.06 -15.63 -0.30
C GLY A 181 17.00 -15.57 -1.84
N ARG A 182 17.88 -16.34 -2.52
CA ARG A 182 17.94 -16.36 -4.00
C ARG A 182 16.69 -16.94 -4.68
N SER A 183 15.92 -17.78 -3.99
CA SER A 183 14.71 -18.38 -4.55
C SER A 183 13.58 -17.35 -4.74
N PHE A 184 13.66 -16.23 -4.03
CA PHE A 184 12.65 -15.17 -4.10
C PHE A 184 12.49 -14.54 -5.50
N ARG A 185 13.53 -14.57 -6.34
CA ARG A 185 13.42 -14.17 -7.76
C ARG A 185 12.30 -14.94 -8.46
N ARG A 186 12.34 -16.28 -8.36
CA ARG A 186 11.29 -17.14 -8.96
C ARG A 186 9.93 -16.89 -8.37
N THR A 187 9.86 -16.64 -7.08
CA THR A 187 8.60 -16.27 -6.40
C THR A 187 8.00 -14.98 -6.96
N LEU A 188 8.84 -13.95 -7.23
CA LEU A 188 8.38 -12.71 -7.87
C LEU A 188 7.91 -12.92 -9.31
N GLU A 189 8.66 -13.68 -10.10
CA GLU A 189 8.31 -14.03 -11.49
C GLU A 189 6.96 -14.77 -11.52
N SER A 190 6.82 -15.82 -10.71
CA SER A 190 5.55 -16.56 -10.57
C SER A 190 4.41 -15.68 -10.02
N TYR A 191 4.71 -14.73 -9.14
CA TYR A 191 3.72 -13.77 -8.64
C TYR A 191 3.19 -12.90 -9.78
N ALA A 192 4.08 -12.37 -10.63
CA ALA A 192 3.70 -11.52 -11.75
C ALA A 192 2.82 -12.29 -12.77
N GLU A 193 3.20 -13.53 -13.09
CA GLU A 193 2.47 -14.39 -14.04
C GLU A 193 1.12 -14.85 -13.49
N ALA A 194 1.12 -15.56 -12.36
CA ALA A 194 -0.10 -16.16 -11.81
C ALA A 194 -1.10 -15.14 -11.26
N TYR A 195 -0.59 -14.06 -10.65
CA TYR A 195 -1.47 -13.07 -10.03
C TYR A 195 -2.24 -12.25 -11.06
N VAL A 196 -1.56 -11.87 -12.12
CA VAL A 196 -2.16 -11.13 -13.24
C VAL A 196 -3.30 -11.92 -13.87
N GLU A 197 -3.06 -13.19 -14.15
CA GLU A 197 -4.06 -14.05 -14.75
C GLU A 197 -5.25 -14.31 -13.81
N GLU A 198 -4.99 -14.68 -12.55
CA GLU A 198 -6.07 -15.06 -11.64
C GLU A 198 -6.96 -13.89 -11.17
N GLU A 199 -6.37 -12.76 -10.76
CA GLU A 199 -7.17 -11.63 -10.25
C GLU A 199 -7.91 -10.94 -11.37
N VAL A 200 -7.30 -10.83 -12.54
CA VAL A 200 -7.90 -10.21 -13.70
C VAL A 200 -9.01 -11.06 -14.29
N LEU A 201 -8.77 -12.36 -14.47
CA LEU A 201 -9.81 -13.31 -14.92
C LEU A 201 -11.03 -13.28 -14.01
N ARG A 202 -10.80 -13.12 -12.71
CA ARG A 202 -11.90 -13.07 -11.72
C ARG A 202 -12.61 -11.72 -11.67
N GLU A 203 -11.94 -10.63 -12.04
CA GLU A 203 -12.47 -9.26 -11.94
C GLU A 203 -13.01 -8.71 -13.27
N MET A 204 -12.63 -9.30 -14.39
CA MET A 204 -12.99 -8.85 -15.73
C MET A 204 -13.71 -9.94 -16.53
N ALA A 205 -14.59 -9.52 -17.44
CA ALA A 205 -15.17 -10.45 -18.41
C ALA A 205 -14.06 -10.95 -19.36
N ALA A 206 -14.04 -12.24 -19.67
CA ALA A 206 -12.97 -12.99 -20.32
C ALA A 206 -12.47 -12.47 -21.70
N ARG A 207 -13.04 -11.40 -22.24
CA ARG A 207 -12.76 -10.90 -23.61
C ARG A 207 -11.47 -10.05 -23.72
N SER A 208 -10.80 -9.67 -22.64
CA SER A 208 -9.69 -8.70 -22.68
C SER A 208 -8.43 -9.11 -21.92
N LEU A 209 -8.15 -10.41 -21.79
CA LEU A 209 -6.99 -10.89 -21.02
C LEU A 209 -5.66 -10.44 -21.63
N GLY A 210 -5.52 -10.58 -22.96
CA GLY A 210 -4.33 -10.14 -23.68
C GLY A 210 -4.12 -8.63 -23.63
N ASP A 211 -5.23 -7.87 -23.74
CA ASP A 211 -5.20 -6.39 -23.64
C ASP A 211 -4.78 -5.94 -22.24
N TYR A 212 -5.28 -6.61 -21.23
CA TYR A 212 -4.90 -6.29 -19.85
C TYR A 212 -3.45 -6.66 -19.56
N GLY A 213 -2.94 -7.78 -20.04
CA GLY A 213 -1.54 -8.17 -19.90
C GLY A 213 -0.59 -7.11 -20.48
N ARG A 214 -0.84 -6.66 -21.73
CA ARG A 214 -0.10 -5.57 -22.36
C ARG A 214 -0.19 -4.26 -21.57
N PHE A 215 -1.40 -3.89 -21.18
CA PHE A 215 -1.62 -2.71 -20.33
C PHE A 215 -0.82 -2.79 -19.03
N LEU A 216 -0.83 -3.92 -18.35
CA LEU A 216 -0.20 -4.06 -17.03
C LEU A 216 1.32 -3.95 -17.14
N GLU A 217 1.93 -4.52 -18.18
CA GLU A 217 3.35 -4.39 -18.47
C GLU A 217 3.73 -2.92 -18.67
N LEU A 218 2.96 -2.18 -19.50
CA LEU A 218 3.14 -0.75 -19.72
C LEU A 218 2.89 0.07 -18.44
N ALA A 219 1.86 -0.24 -17.67
CA ALA A 219 1.59 0.43 -16.40
C ALA A 219 2.71 0.21 -15.37
N ALA A 220 3.40 -0.93 -15.42
CA ALA A 220 4.57 -1.20 -14.59
C ALA A 220 5.79 -0.40 -15.06
N VAL A 221 6.03 -0.30 -16.38
CA VAL A 221 7.12 0.52 -16.95
C VAL A 221 6.89 2.00 -16.62
N GLU A 222 5.67 2.50 -16.75
CA GLU A 222 5.28 3.90 -16.50
C GLU A 222 5.02 4.21 -15.02
N SER A 223 5.19 3.24 -14.12
CA SER A 223 4.96 3.41 -12.68
C SER A 223 5.87 4.50 -12.10
N GLY A 224 5.29 5.48 -11.40
CA GLY A 224 5.98 6.67 -10.89
C GLY A 224 5.83 7.91 -11.76
N LYS A 225 5.33 7.77 -12.99
CA LYS A 225 5.08 8.88 -13.89
C LYS A 225 3.60 9.33 -13.85
N PRO A 226 3.28 10.57 -14.27
CA PRO A 226 1.90 10.96 -14.53
C PRO A 226 1.24 10.05 -15.57
N ILE A 227 0.01 9.62 -15.31
CA ILE A 227 -0.70 8.68 -16.19
C ILE A 227 -0.88 9.29 -17.58
N ASN A 228 -0.28 8.68 -18.59
CA ASN A 228 -0.43 9.05 -20.00
C ASN A 228 -1.35 8.05 -20.72
N LEU A 229 -2.68 8.23 -20.59
CA LEU A 229 -3.64 7.32 -21.22
C LEU A 229 -3.52 7.28 -22.76
N THR A 230 -3.14 8.38 -23.39
CA THR A 230 -2.98 8.44 -24.85
C THR A 230 -1.77 7.60 -25.30
N GLY A 231 -0.61 7.77 -24.66
CA GLY A 231 0.58 6.96 -24.95
C GLY A 231 0.33 5.47 -24.70
N VAL A 232 -0.22 5.12 -23.54
CA VAL A 232 -0.56 3.71 -23.23
C VAL A 232 -1.57 3.14 -24.23
N SER A 233 -2.55 3.94 -24.70
CA SER A 233 -3.51 3.50 -25.72
C SER A 233 -2.84 3.20 -27.06
N GLN A 234 -1.91 4.06 -27.48
CA GLN A 234 -1.16 3.89 -28.74
C GLN A 234 -0.26 2.64 -28.70
N GLU A 235 0.43 2.40 -27.58
CA GLU A 235 1.34 1.27 -27.44
C GLU A 235 0.62 -0.07 -27.21
N SER A 236 -0.46 -0.07 -26.42
CA SER A 236 -1.21 -1.30 -26.10
C SER A 236 -2.27 -1.68 -27.13
N GLY A 237 -2.72 -0.72 -27.96
CA GLY A 237 -3.89 -0.90 -28.83
C GLY A 237 -5.23 -0.89 -28.08
N VAL A 238 -5.24 -0.55 -26.78
CA VAL A 238 -6.43 -0.57 -25.93
C VAL A 238 -7.10 0.80 -25.87
N ALA A 239 -8.43 0.86 -26.02
CA ALA A 239 -9.17 2.11 -25.95
C ALA A 239 -9.01 2.82 -24.59
N ILE A 240 -8.91 4.16 -24.60
CA ILE A 240 -8.73 4.99 -23.40
C ILE A 240 -9.80 4.74 -22.33
N SER A 241 -11.06 4.52 -22.74
CA SER A 241 -12.16 4.20 -21.81
C SER A 241 -11.91 2.90 -21.06
N THR A 242 -11.38 1.89 -21.73
CA THR A 242 -11.00 0.58 -21.15
C THR A 242 -9.81 0.73 -20.22
N LEU A 243 -8.78 1.51 -20.62
CA LEU A 243 -7.59 1.77 -19.78
C LEU A 243 -7.96 2.41 -18.44
N ARG A 244 -8.90 3.35 -18.41
CA ARG A 244 -9.41 3.92 -17.16
C ARG A 244 -10.01 2.84 -16.25
N GLY A 245 -10.75 1.91 -16.82
CA GLY A 245 -11.26 0.74 -16.10
C GLY A 245 -10.13 -0.14 -15.54
N PHE A 246 -9.08 -0.35 -16.32
CA PHE A 246 -7.92 -1.15 -15.92
C PHE A 246 -7.15 -0.52 -14.75
N TYR A 247 -6.86 0.78 -14.79
CA TYR A 247 -6.27 1.48 -13.65
C TYR A 247 -7.17 1.42 -12.40
N SER A 248 -8.50 1.52 -12.55
CA SER A 248 -9.44 1.35 -11.44
C SER A 248 -9.34 -0.05 -10.85
N VAL A 249 -9.19 -1.10 -11.68
CA VAL A 249 -8.99 -2.49 -11.20
C VAL A 249 -7.70 -2.59 -10.40
N LEU A 250 -6.58 -2.02 -10.87
CA LEU A 250 -5.31 -2.05 -10.13
C LEU A 250 -5.44 -1.39 -8.74
N GLY A 251 -6.12 -0.25 -8.65
CA GLY A 251 -6.38 0.41 -7.37
C GLY A 251 -7.29 -0.40 -6.46
N ASP A 252 -8.38 -0.93 -6.99
CA ASP A 252 -9.38 -1.70 -6.23
C ASP A 252 -8.88 -3.06 -5.76
N THR A 253 -7.93 -3.66 -6.48
CA THR A 253 -7.23 -4.90 -6.09
C THR A 253 -5.97 -4.65 -5.26
N LEU A 254 -5.69 -3.38 -4.93
CA LEU A 254 -4.54 -2.96 -4.14
C LEU A 254 -3.17 -3.28 -4.79
N LEU A 255 -3.16 -3.51 -6.11
CA LEU A 255 -1.93 -3.71 -6.89
C LEU A 255 -1.19 -2.41 -7.15
N GLY A 256 -1.85 -1.29 -6.93
CA GLY A 256 -1.26 0.02 -7.04
C GLY A 256 -2.10 1.09 -6.38
N PHE A 257 -1.56 2.28 -6.37
CA PHE A 257 -2.22 3.46 -5.84
C PHE A 257 -1.93 4.69 -6.70
N SER A 258 -2.90 5.58 -6.77
CA SER A 258 -2.74 6.87 -7.42
C SER A 258 -2.22 7.90 -6.44
N LEU A 259 -1.21 8.66 -6.85
CA LEU A 259 -0.69 9.81 -6.14
C LEU A 259 -1.26 11.07 -6.77
N PRO A 260 -2.21 11.77 -6.12
CA PRO A 260 -2.83 12.96 -6.68
C PRO A 260 -1.86 14.14 -6.72
N PRO A 261 -2.07 15.12 -7.61
CA PRO A 261 -1.34 16.38 -7.57
C PRO A 261 -1.76 17.22 -6.35
N TYR A 262 -0.82 17.97 -5.80
CA TYR A 262 -1.07 18.94 -4.75
C TYR A 262 -1.77 20.18 -5.33
N MET A 263 -3.05 20.33 -5.03
CA MET A 263 -3.92 21.33 -5.67
C MET A 263 -3.91 22.71 -5.00
N ARG A 264 -3.33 22.83 -3.80
CA ARG A 264 -3.18 24.14 -3.11
C ARG A 264 -2.00 24.88 -3.68
N SER A 265 -2.14 25.38 -4.89
CA SER A 265 -1.04 25.76 -5.78
C SER A 265 -0.42 27.14 -5.53
N GLY A 266 -0.86 27.92 -4.55
CA GLY A 266 -0.32 29.26 -4.32
C GLY A 266 -0.34 30.16 -5.58
N GLY A 267 -1.36 29.98 -6.47
CA GLY A 267 -1.49 30.74 -7.72
C GLY A 267 -0.81 30.11 -8.95
N ALA A 268 -0.04 29.03 -8.81
CA ALA A 268 0.59 28.37 -9.96
C ALA A 268 -0.40 27.44 -10.70
N ARG A 269 -0.26 27.36 -12.04
CA ARG A 269 -0.92 26.32 -12.82
C ARG A 269 -0.19 24.99 -12.59
N VAL A 270 -0.85 24.04 -11.93
CA VAL A 270 -0.31 22.69 -11.66
C VAL A 270 -0.90 21.66 -12.60
N LEU A 271 -0.14 20.61 -12.89
CA LEU A 271 -0.63 19.44 -13.61
C LEU A 271 -1.69 18.75 -12.77
N LYS A 272 -2.77 18.31 -13.44
CA LYS A 272 -3.92 17.68 -12.75
C LYS A 272 -3.92 16.16 -12.85
N THR A 273 -3.03 15.57 -13.64
CA THR A 273 -2.96 14.14 -13.87
C THR A 273 -2.28 13.44 -12.71
N PRO A 274 -2.88 12.42 -12.08
CA PRO A 274 -2.21 11.70 -10.99
C PRO A 274 -1.02 10.88 -11.51
N LYS A 275 0.02 10.70 -10.68
CA LYS A 275 1.02 9.64 -10.84
C LYS A 275 0.40 8.31 -10.38
N PHE A 276 0.87 7.19 -10.94
CA PHE A 276 0.45 5.86 -10.51
C PHE A 276 1.66 5.04 -10.11
N TYR A 277 1.57 4.36 -8.97
CA TYR A 277 2.61 3.47 -8.46
C TYR A 277 2.04 2.08 -8.23
N LEU A 278 2.78 1.04 -8.62
CA LEU A 278 2.51 -0.30 -8.13
C LEU A 278 2.88 -0.39 -6.64
N PHE A 279 2.20 -1.27 -5.90
CA PHE A 279 2.29 -1.34 -4.43
C PHE A 279 3.62 -1.84 -3.89
N ASP A 280 4.47 -2.42 -4.74
CA ASP A 280 5.79 -2.95 -4.40
C ASP A 280 6.75 -2.86 -5.60
N VAL A 281 7.98 -2.43 -5.35
CA VAL A 281 8.99 -2.21 -6.41
C VAL A 281 9.41 -3.53 -7.07
N GLY A 282 9.56 -4.62 -6.29
CA GLY A 282 9.94 -5.93 -6.82
C GLY A 282 8.84 -6.50 -7.74
N VAL A 283 7.58 -6.36 -7.34
CA VAL A 283 6.44 -6.72 -8.18
C VAL A 283 6.41 -5.87 -9.46
N ARG A 284 6.65 -4.55 -9.35
CA ARG A 284 6.79 -3.67 -10.53
C ARG A 284 7.86 -4.17 -11.48
N ASN A 285 9.03 -4.52 -10.97
CA ASN A 285 10.15 -4.97 -11.79
C ASN A 285 9.83 -6.30 -12.50
N ALA A 286 9.21 -7.25 -11.80
CA ALA A 286 8.83 -8.54 -12.38
C ALA A 286 7.74 -8.38 -13.45
N VAL A 287 6.71 -7.56 -13.21
CA VAL A 287 5.65 -7.27 -14.17
C VAL A 287 6.17 -6.54 -15.39
N ALA A 288 7.11 -5.59 -15.22
CA ALA A 288 7.80 -4.89 -16.31
C ALA A 288 8.86 -5.77 -17.02
N ARG A 289 8.98 -7.05 -16.64
CA ARG A 289 9.96 -8.01 -17.18
C ARG A 289 11.40 -7.52 -17.14
N LEU A 290 11.75 -6.72 -16.14
CA LEU A 290 13.12 -6.23 -15.98
C LEU A 290 14.02 -7.34 -15.43
N PRO A 291 15.31 -7.30 -15.75
CA PRO A 291 16.27 -8.23 -15.15
C PRO A 291 16.34 -7.99 -13.65
N LEU A 292 15.96 -9.00 -12.82
CA LEU A 292 15.96 -8.89 -11.36
C LEU A 292 17.38 -9.05 -10.83
N ASP A 293 18.27 -8.11 -11.15
CA ASP A 293 19.62 -8.03 -10.63
C ASP A 293 20.06 -6.58 -10.38
N ARG A 294 21.12 -6.38 -9.57
CA ARG A 294 21.57 -5.03 -9.17
C ARG A 294 22.12 -4.19 -10.32
N ARG A 295 22.48 -4.79 -11.47
CA ARG A 295 23.00 -4.05 -12.63
C ARG A 295 21.96 -3.11 -13.22
N MET A 296 20.68 -3.45 -13.10
CA MET A 296 19.60 -2.57 -13.53
C MET A 296 19.59 -1.22 -12.82
N LEU A 297 20.18 -1.11 -11.64
CA LEU A 297 20.20 0.14 -10.86
C LEU A 297 21.07 1.23 -11.50
N ALA A 298 21.93 0.88 -12.46
CA ALA A 298 22.71 1.86 -13.22
C ALA A 298 21.82 2.76 -14.09
N SER A 299 20.75 2.22 -14.68
CA SER A 299 19.78 2.96 -15.52
C SER A 299 18.51 3.31 -14.75
N GLU A 300 17.99 2.41 -13.92
CA GLU A 300 16.67 2.52 -13.29
C GLU A 300 16.73 3.03 -11.85
N GLY A 301 17.91 3.15 -11.24
CA GLY A 301 18.07 3.40 -9.80
C GLY A 301 17.31 4.62 -9.29
N GLY A 302 17.26 5.71 -10.05
CA GLY A 302 16.53 6.91 -9.69
C GLY A 302 15.02 6.68 -9.58
N LEU A 303 14.42 6.12 -10.63
CA LEU A 303 12.99 5.82 -10.70
C LEU A 303 12.58 4.79 -9.63
N LEU A 304 13.38 3.74 -9.45
CA LEU A 304 13.10 2.70 -8.46
C LEU A 304 13.22 3.23 -7.03
N PHE A 305 14.14 4.16 -6.79
CA PHE A 305 14.29 4.77 -5.48
C PHE A 305 13.12 5.71 -5.16
N GLU A 306 12.67 6.53 -6.12
CA GLU A 306 11.44 7.33 -5.96
C GLU A 306 10.23 6.45 -5.70
N HIS A 307 10.07 5.36 -6.47
CA HIS A 307 8.96 4.42 -6.28
C HIS A 307 9.01 3.75 -4.88
N TRP A 308 10.20 3.35 -4.42
CA TRP A 308 10.37 2.78 -3.09
C TRP A 308 10.00 3.79 -2.00
N VAL A 309 10.42 5.05 -2.12
CA VAL A 309 10.04 6.14 -1.19
C VAL A 309 8.52 6.35 -1.17
N ALA A 310 7.85 6.32 -2.34
CA ALA A 310 6.39 6.39 -2.42
C ALA A 310 5.72 5.27 -1.62
N CYS A 311 6.16 4.01 -1.79
CA CYS A 311 5.64 2.87 -1.05
C CYS A 311 5.89 2.99 0.46
N GLU A 312 7.09 3.42 0.87
CA GLU A 312 7.45 3.65 2.27
C GLU A 312 6.56 4.72 2.91
N LEU A 313 6.38 5.87 2.27
CA LEU A 313 5.54 6.95 2.79
C LEU A 313 4.08 6.51 2.90
N MET A 314 3.54 5.83 1.87
CA MET A 314 2.18 5.31 1.90
C MET A 314 1.96 4.29 3.02
N ALA A 315 2.91 3.37 3.25
CA ALA A 315 2.83 2.40 4.33
C ALA A 315 2.81 3.09 5.70
N ARG A 316 3.71 4.06 5.91
CA ARG A 316 3.81 4.81 7.17
C ARG A 316 2.57 5.65 7.46
N ILE A 317 2.03 6.35 6.45
CA ILE A 317 0.77 7.09 6.54
C ILE A 317 -0.37 6.14 6.93
N GLY A 318 -0.43 4.95 6.34
CA GLY A 318 -1.41 3.92 6.67
C GLY A 318 -1.35 3.50 8.14
N TYR A 319 -0.17 3.44 8.75
CA TYR A 319 0.01 3.11 10.18
C TYR A 319 -0.27 4.29 11.11
N LEU A 320 -0.04 5.53 10.66
CA LEU A 320 -0.34 6.74 11.45
C LEU A 320 -1.83 7.13 11.43
N GLY A 321 -2.57 6.65 10.44
CA GLY A 321 -4.01 6.89 10.34
C GLY A 321 -4.40 8.27 9.82
N ARG A 322 -5.57 8.76 10.23
CA ARG A 322 -6.18 9.97 9.67
C ARG A 322 -5.34 11.23 9.89
N GLY A 323 -5.46 12.17 8.98
CA GLY A 323 -4.79 13.47 9.05
C GLY A 323 -3.47 13.55 8.30
N HIS A 324 -3.08 12.46 7.63
CA HIS A 324 -1.91 12.42 6.75
C HIS A 324 -2.36 12.19 5.31
N SER A 325 -1.77 12.90 4.35
CA SER A 325 -1.98 12.68 2.93
C SER A 325 -0.67 12.87 2.16
N LEU A 326 -0.56 12.18 1.03
CA LEU A 326 0.57 12.25 0.13
C LEU A 326 0.09 12.70 -1.25
N SER A 327 0.79 13.63 -1.84
CA SER A 327 0.58 14.14 -3.19
C SER A 327 1.93 14.44 -3.85
N TYR A 328 1.95 14.77 -5.13
CA TYR A 328 3.14 15.33 -5.80
C TYR A 328 2.80 16.75 -6.26
N TRP A 329 3.81 17.54 -6.54
CA TRP A 329 3.61 18.88 -7.06
C TRP A 329 4.43 19.11 -8.34
N ARG A 330 3.76 19.55 -9.39
CA ARG A 330 4.41 19.90 -10.64
C ARG A 330 3.67 21.04 -11.31
N THR A 331 4.41 22.10 -11.65
CA THR A 331 3.89 23.25 -12.39
C THR A 331 3.98 23.01 -13.89
N VAL A 332 3.19 23.76 -14.66
CA VAL A 332 3.28 23.76 -16.12
C VAL A 332 4.66 24.26 -16.59
N ASP A 333 5.29 25.16 -15.82
CA ASP A 333 6.61 25.72 -16.11
C ASP A 333 7.77 24.76 -15.80
N GLY A 334 7.47 23.54 -15.33
CA GLY A 334 8.45 22.47 -15.11
C GLY A 334 9.05 22.38 -13.70
N ALA A 335 8.69 23.26 -12.76
CA ALA A 335 9.11 23.08 -11.35
C ALA A 335 8.35 21.87 -10.75
N GLU A 336 9.06 21.00 -10.05
CA GLU A 336 8.53 19.75 -9.50
C GLU A 336 9.02 19.51 -8.09
N VAL A 337 8.20 18.84 -7.29
CA VAL A 337 8.53 18.18 -6.01
C VAL A 337 7.91 16.79 -6.03
N ASP A 338 8.73 15.77 -5.85
CA ASP A 338 8.33 14.38 -5.99
C ASP A 338 7.19 14.02 -5.05
N PHE A 339 7.26 14.46 -3.79
CA PHE A 339 6.23 14.23 -2.79
C PHE A 339 5.96 15.47 -1.94
N VAL A 340 4.68 15.72 -1.71
CA VAL A 340 4.20 16.71 -0.73
C VAL A 340 3.41 15.95 0.32
N LEU A 341 4.00 15.82 1.50
CA LEU A 341 3.41 15.15 2.65
C LEU A 341 2.67 16.17 3.52
N GLU A 342 1.36 16.05 3.61
CA GLU A 342 0.57 16.82 4.58
C GLU A 342 0.40 16.01 5.87
N THR A 343 0.66 16.66 6.98
CA THR A 343 0.46 16.14 8.34
C THR A 343 -0.48 17.07 9.10
N PRO A 344 -1.02 16.68 10.26
CA PRO A 344 -1.82 17.59 11.07
C PRO A 344 -1.09 18.86 11.51
N ARG A 345 0.25 18.87 11.45
CA ARG A 345 1.08 19.97 11.96
C ARG A 345 1.72 20.82 10.86
N GLU A 346 2.12 20.23 9.76
CA GLU A 346 2.90 20.90 8.71
C GLU A 346 2.76 20.20 7.35
N THR A 347 3.09 20.92 6.30
CA THR A 347 3.26 20.39 4.95
C THR A 347 4.76 20.26 4.66
N ILE A 348 5.21 19.09 4.22
CA ILE A 348 6.62 18.74 4.04
C ILE A 348 6.84 18.34 2.58
N PRO A 349 7.51 19.17 1.76
CA PRO A 349 7.98 18.79 0.44
C PRO A 349 9.21 17.87 0.54
N ILE A 350 9.22 16.83 -0.29
CA ILE A 350 10.26 15.79 -0.31
C ILE A 350 10.67 15.57 -1.76
N GLU A 351 11.95 15.68 -2.02
CA GLU A 351 12.61 15.35 -3.26
C GLU A 351 13.40 14.06 -3.09
N VAL A 352 13.56 13.26 -4.13
CA VAL A 352 14.29 11.99 -4.07
C VAL A 352 15.43 11.99 -5.08
N ARG A 353 16.64 11.71 -4.60
CA ARG A 353 17.85 11.67 -5.43
C ARG A 353 18.65 10.40 -5.16
N TYR A 354 18.77 9.55 -6.16
CA TYR A 354 19.58 8.31 -6.07
C TYR A 354 21.09 8.64 -6.14
N THR A 355 21.55 9.47 -5.20
CA THR A 355 22.95 9.88 -5.08
C THR A 355 23.47 9.75 -3.65
N ALA A 356 24.76 9.45 -3.49
CA ALA A 356 25.44 9.50 -2.20
C ALA A 356 26.05 10.88 -1.91
N ARG A 357 26.02 11.80 -2.89
CA ARG A 357 26.59 13.16 -2.80
C ARG A 357 25.55 14.17 -3.24
N PRO A 358 24.57 14.50 -2.38
CA PRO A 358 23.57 15.52 -2.69
C PRO A 358 24.23 16.88 -2.83
N ARG A 359 23.65 17.75 -3.67
CA ARG A 359 24.16 19.10 -3.96
C ARG A 359 23.10 20.15 -3.61
N PRO A 360 23.48 21.41 -3.32
CA PRO A 360 22.53 22.49 -3.09
C PRO A 360 21.48 22.63 -4.21
N ALA A 361 21.86 22.36 -5.47
CA ALA A 361 20.95 22.40 -6.61
C ALA A 361 19.80 21.38 -6.51
N ASP A 362 19.96 20.28 -5.79
CA ASP A 362 18.91 19.28 -5.58
C ASP A 362 17.77 19.81 -4.69
N ALA A 363 17.99 20.94 -3.98
CA ALA A 363 16.99 21.59 -3.16
C ALA A 363 16.09 22.58 -3.94
N SER A 364 16.40 22.88 -5.20
CA SER A 364 15.76 23.97 -5.96
C SER A 364 14.24 23.83 -6.09
N GLY A 365 13.73 22.64 -6.38
CA GLY A 365 12.29 22.38 -6.47
C GLY A 365 11.58 22.64 -5.13
N ILE A 366 12.18 22.20 -4.04
CA ILE A 366 11.65 22.40 -2.68
C ILE A 366 11.64 23.87 -2.31
N GLU A 367 12.73 24.62 -2.57
CA GLU A 367 12.80 26.07 -2.28
C GLU A 367 11.77 26.85 -3.10
N HIS A 368 11.57 26.45 -4.36
CA HIS A 368 10.52 27.02 -5.20
C HIS A 368 9.12 26.75 -4.65
N PHE A 369 8.89 25.53 -4.14
CA PHE A 369 7.63 25.16 -3.50
C PHE A 369 7.41 25.98 -2.21
N ILE A 370 8.43 26.13 -1.35
CA ILE A 370 8.38 26.91 -0.11
C ILE A 370 8.02 28.36 -0.40
N ALA A 371 8.71 28.98 -1.37
CA ALA A 371 8.46 30.37 -1.77
C ALA A 371 7.01 30.63 -2.21
N ARG A 372 6.36 29.63 -2.80
CA ARG A 372 4.95 29.71 -3.24
C ARG A 372 3.94 29.38 -2.15
N HIS A 373 4.36 28.82 -1.02
CA HIS A 373 3.48 28.40 0.08
C HIS A 373 3.93 28.98 1.43
N PRO A 374 4.06 30.33 1.55
CA PRO A 374 4.56 30.95 2.76
C PRO A 374 3.68 30.64 3.97
N GLY A 375 4.32 30.41 5.12
CA GLY A 375 3.65 30.13 6.39
C GLY A 375 3.15 28.69 6.59
N ARG A 376 3.02 27.90 5.51
CA ARG A 376 2.60 26.48 5.58
C ARG A 376 3.75 25.50 5.58
N VAL A 377 4.84 25.85 4.94
CA VAL A 377 6.01 25.00 4.74
C VAL A 377 7.19 25.64 5.43
N ARG A 378 7.80 24.94 6.38
CA ARG A 378 8.93 25.44 7.17
C ARG A 378 10.24 24.77 6.79
N ARG A 379 10.18 23.56 6.28
CA ARG A 379 11.32 22.70 5.95
C ARG A 379 10.96 21.71 4.85
N GLY A 380 11.98 21.21 4.17
CA GLY A 380 11.84 20.13 3.21
C GLY A 380 13.04 19.19 3.26
N PHE A 381 12.92 18.05 2.57
CA PHE A 381 13.95 17.01 2.59
C PHE A 381 14.30 16.56 1.18
N VAL A 382 15.60 16.38 0.93
CA VAL A 382 16.10 15.62 -0.21
C VAL A 382 16.51 14.25 0.30
N VAL A 383 15.67 13.23 0.06
CA VAL A 383 15.98 11.85 0.45
C VAL A 383 17.02 11.27 -0.50
N CYS A 384 18.11 10.77 0.04
CA CYS A 384 19.26 10.33 -0.75
C CYS A 384 20.02 9.17 -0.11
N ARG A 385 21.12 8.76 -0.71
CA ARG A 385 22.01 7.68 -0.24
C ARG A 385 23.21 8.22 0.54
N ALA A 386 23.21 9.46 0.98
CA ALA A 386 24.27 10.02 1.81
C ALA A 386 24.39 9.25 3.13
N PRO A 387 25.57 9.09 3.72
CA PRO A 387 25.79 8.33 4.95
C PRO A 387 25.25 9.05 6.19
N ARG A 388 25.04 10.35 6.11
CA ARG A 388 24.54 11.23 7.19
C ARG A 388 23.76 12.40 6.61
N ALA A 389 22.93 13.01 7.45
CA ALA A 389 22.16 14.20 7.08
C ALA A 389 23.09 15.40 6.86
N GLU A 390 22.77 16.23 5.87
CA GLU A 390 23.56 17.37 5.43
C GLU A 390 22.67 18.55 5.02
N GLN A 391 23.00 19.78 5.48
CA GLN A 391 22.21 20.96 5.16
C GLN A 391 22.52 21.41 3.72
N LEU A 392 21.50 21.47 2.86
CA LEU A 392 21.64 21.90 1.46
C LEU A 392 21.31 23.39 1.29
N SER A 393 20.34 23.89 2.07
CA SER A 393 19.95 25.30 2.07
C SER A 393 19.35 25.66 3.44
N ARG A 394 18.89 26.90 3.60
CA ARG A 394 18.27 27.35 4.85
C ARG A 394 17.12 26.47 5.32
N HIS A 395 16.33 25.92 4.38
CA HIS A 395 15.11 25.19 4.69
C HIS A 395 15.18 23.70 4.32
N VAL A 396 16.22 23.26 3.59
CA VAL A 396 16.27 21.91 3.01
C VAL A 396 17.45 21.13 3.56
N LEU A 397 17.12 19.94 4.10
CA LEU A 397 18.08 18.98 4.61
C LEU A 397 18.15 17.77 3.65
N ALA A 398 19.36 17.39 3.22
CA ALA A 398 19.60 16.09 2.63
C ALA A 398 19.49 15.03 3.73
N LEU A 399 18.69 14.02 3.48
CA LEU A 399 18.32 13.00 4.47
C LEU A 399 18.75 11.63 3.99
N PRO A 400 19.56 10.86 4.75
CA PRO A 400 19.76 9.46 4.49
C PRO A 400 18.41 8.71 4.41
N TRP A 401 18.25 7.83 3.44
CA TRP A 401 17.00 7.06 3.26
C TRP A 401 16.60 6.26 4.50
N GLU A 402 17.56 5.88 5.35
CA GLU A 402 17.32 5.20 6.63
C GLU A 402 16.60 6.08 7.66
N GLU A 403 16.66 7.41 7.49
CA GLU A 403 16.05 8.40 8.39
C GLU A 403 14.74 8.99 7.83
N LEU A 404 14.26 8.45 6.68
CA LEU A 404 13.00 8.84 6.06
C LEU A 404 11.80 8.75 7.00
#